data_8c28ccf9617426d66040cd731dc52aaf
#
_entry.id   8c28ccf9617426d66040cd731dc52aaf
#
_cell.length_a   1.000
_cell.length_b   1.000
_cell.length_c   1.000
_cell.angle_alpha   90.00
_cell.angle_beta   90.00
_cell.angle_gamma   90.00
#
_symmetry.space_group_name_H-M   'P 1'
#
loop_
_entity.id
_entity.type
_entity.pdbx_description
1 polymer ?
#
loop_
_entity_poly.entity_id
_entity_poly.type
_entity_poly.pdbx_seq_one_letter_code
_entity_poly.pdbx_strand_id
1 'polypeptide(L)'
;RDDIVTILINAEIIDDDGEVTRLSEFEFDAFMLLLSVAGSETTRNAISHGMLELMANPDQFDMLKADPAGLMDTAVDEIVRYSTPVHHFRRTASADTELRGQKITAGDKVVMWHVSANRDETQFEDPHRFDITRSPNHHIGFGGGGAHFCLGANLARMELRLMFDEICRRIPDVQPAGEVQRLRSNFINGIKHMPVSFPTGSPVGPLQS
;
A
#
# COMPACT_ATOMS: atom_id res chain seq x y z
N ARG A 1 8.23 27.54 -10.06
CA ARG A 1 8.39 26.73 -8.83
C ARG A 1 8.81 25.32 -9.22
N ASP A 2 9.57 24.68 -8.38
CA ASP A 2 10.00 23.29 -8.55
C ASP A 2 9.04 22.37 -7.76
N ASP A 3 7.78 22.36 -8.19
CA ASP A 3 6.72 21.56 -7.60
C ASP A 3 5.99 20.73 -8.68
N ILE A 4 5.33 19.65 -8.25
CA ILE A 4 4.68 18.69 -9.16
C ILE A 4 3.61 19.34 -10.04
N VAL A 5 2.89 20.32 -9.53
CA VAL A 5 1.85 21.05 -10.28
C VAL A 5 2.48 21.83 -11.45
N THR A 6 3.54 22.60 -11.15
CA THR A 6 4.28 23.37 -12.18
C THR A 6 4.93 22.44 -13.20
N ILE A 7 5.49 21.31 -12.77
CA ILE A 7 6.10 20.32 -13.67
C ILE A 7 5.05 19.75 -14.61
N LEU A 8 3.90 19.30 -14.08
CA LEU A 8 2.85 18.67 -14.88
C LEU A 8 2.18 19.64 -15.88
N ILE A 9 1.94 20.89 -15.48
CA ILE A 9 1.36 21.90 -16.38
C ILE A 9 2.28 22.17 -17.59
N ASN A 10 3.58 22.08 -17.39
CA ASN A 10 4.56 22.35 -18.42
C ASN A 10 5.12 21.07 -19.10
N ALA A 11 4.66 19.89 -18.67
CA ALA A 11 5.14 18.63 -19.21
C ALA A 11 4.76 18.48 -20.69
N GLU A 12 5.73 18.11 -21.50
CA GLU A 12 5.53 17.68 -22.89
C GLU A 12 5.55 16.15 -22.92
N ILE A 13 4.53 15.59 -23.54
CA ILE A 13 4.35 14.14 -23.65
C ILE A 13 4.56 13.79 -25.12
N ILE A 14 5.48 12.88 -25.39
CA ILE A 14 5.67 12.34 -26.73
C ILE A 14 4.80 11.07 -26.80
N ASP A 15 3.84 11.10 -27.72
CA ASP A 15 2.97 9.93 -27.93
C ASP A 15 3.65 8.84 -28.79
N ASP A 16 2.94 7.74 -29.03
CA ASP A 16 3.47 6.60 -29.78
C ASP A 16 3.77 6.94 -31.27
N ASP A 17 3.18 8.00 -31.80
CA ASP A 17 3.40 8.51 -33.16
C ASP A 17 4.54 9.54 -33.24
N GLY A 18 5.10 9.91 -32.09
CA GLY A 18 6.18 10.89 -31.95
C GLY A 18 5.70 12.35 -31.92
N GLU A 19 4.40 12.58 -31.81
CA GLU A 19 3.81 13.90 -31.67
C GLU A 19 3.97 14.42 -30.24
N VAL A 20 4.31 15.70 -30.12
CA VAL A 20 4.44 16.37 -28.81
C VAL A 20 3.08 16.88 -28.38
N THR A 21 2.58 16.35 -27.30
CA THR A 21 1.30 16.74 -26.69
C THR A 21 1.50 17.29 -25.28
N ARG A 22 0.46 17.87 -24.71
CA ARG A 22 0.41 18.31 -23.31
C ARG A 22 -0.90 17.87 -22.69
N LEU A 23 -0.91 17.73 -21.36
CA LEU A 23 -2.15 17.46 -20.65
C LEU A 23 -3.17 18.58 -20.93
N SER A 24 -4.35 18.21 -21.38
CA SER A 24 -5.50 19.12 -21.38
C SER A 24 -5.88 19.48 -19.94
N GLU A 25 -6.63 20.55 -19.75
CA GLU A 25 -7.13 20.96 -18.43
C GLU A 25 -7.88 19.81 -17.72
N PHE A 26 -8.74 19.09 -18.46
CA PHE A 26 -9.47 17.94 -17.92
C PHE A 26 -8.55 16.79 -17.51
N GLU A 27 -7.54 16.47 -18.30
CA GLU A 27 -6.58 15.41 -17.96
C GLU A 27 -5.72 15.80 -16.76
N PHE A 28 -5.32 17.05 -16.68
CA PHE A 28 -4.60 17.58 -15.53
C PHE A 28 -5.44 17.49 -14.25
N ASP A 29 -6.68 17.95 -14.28
CA ASP A 29 -7.60 17.90 -13.13
C ASP A 29 -7.88 16.45 -12.70
N ALA A 30 -8.13 15.57 -13.66
CA ALA A 30 -8.35 14.14 -13.39
C ALA A 30 -7.10 13.48 -12.78
N PHE A 31 -5.91 13.84 -13.25
CA PHE A 31 -4.65 13.33 -12.72
C PHE A 31 -4.40 13.82 -11.29
N MET A 32 -4.64 15.10 -11.00
CA MET A 32 -4.50 15.67 -9.65
C MET A 32 -5.49 15.05 -8.67
N LEU A 33 -6.74 14.83 -9.10
CA LEU A 33 -7.73 14.11 -8.31
C LEU A 33 -7.27 12.68 -8.02
N LEU A 34 -6.76 11.97 -9.04
CA LEU A 34 -6.26 10.61 -8.89
C LEU A 34 -5.10 10.56 -7.89
N LEU A 35 -4.11 11.44 -8.00
CA LEU A 35 -2.98 11.50 -7.06
C LEU A 35 -3.45 11.73 -5.63
N SER A 36 -4.40 12.64 -5.43
CA SER A 36 -4.94 12.96 -4.10
C SER A 36 -5.64 11.77 -3.46
N VAL A 37 -6.48 11.07 -4.22
CA VAL A 37 -7.22 9.90 -3.72
C VAL A 37 -6.27 8.71 -3.50
N ALA A 38 -5.40 8.42 -4.47
CA ALA A 38 -4.52 7.26 -4.42
C ALA A 38 -3.48 7.36 -3.30
N GLY A 39 -2.93 8.55 -3.06
CA GLY A 39 -1.90 8.78 -2.04
C GLY A 39 -2.43 8.84 -0.62
N SER A 40 -3.65 9.35 -0.41
CA SER A 40 -4.17 9.58 0.95
C SER A 40 -4.69 8.31 1.62
N GLU A 41 -5.65 7.63 1.00
CA GLU A 41 -6.39 6.54 1.66
C GLU A 41 -5.60 5.24 1.75
N THR A 42 -4.80 4.91 0.76
CA THR A 42 -4.11 3.62 0.70
C THR A 42 -3.00 3.53 1.74
N THR A 43 -2.13 4.52 1.83
CA THR A 43 -1.03 4.57 2.81
C THR A 43 -1.56 4.69 4.23
N ARG A 44 -2.57 5.54 4.46
CA ARG A 44 -3.24 5.65 5.76
C ARG A 44 -3.79 4.31 6.24
N ASN A 45 -4.46 3.56 5.35
CA ASN A 45 -5.01 2.26 5.71
C ASN A 45 -3.90 1.20 5.89
N ALA A 46 -2.81 1.24 5.09
CA ALA A 46 -1.66 0.37 5.31
C ALA A 46 -1.04 0.59 6.70
N ILE A 47 -0.84 1.84 7.13
CA ILE A 47 -0.35 2.19 8.47
C ILE A 47 -1.30 1.66 9.55
N SER A 48 -2.60 1.90 9.40
CA SER A 48 -3.60 1.47 10.39
C SER A 48 -3.65 -0.05 10.53
N HIS A 49 -3.65 -0.78 9.41
CA HIS A 49 -3.61 -2.24 9.43
C HIS A 49 -2.28 -2.79 9.96
N GLY A 50 -1.15 -2.20 9.54
CA GLY A 50 0.16 -2.60 10.05
C GLY A 50 0.25 -2.46 11.56
N MET A 51 -0.28 -1.36 12.11
CA MET A 51 -0.36 -1.18 13.56
C MET A 51 -1.28 -2.20 14.23
N LEU A 52 -2.44 -2.48 13.61
CA LEU A 52 -3.37 -3.48 14.12
C LEU A 52 -2.72 -4.87 14.17
N GLU A 53 -2.01 -5.26 13.12
CA GLU A 53 -1.34 -6.56 13.07
C GLU A 53 -0.15 -6.65 14.03
N LEU A 54 0.64 -5.58 14.18
CA LEU A 54 1.72 -5.56 15.17
C LEU A 54 1.20 -5.66 16.60
N MET A 55 0.10 -4.98 16.94
CA MET A 55 -0.54 -5.12 18.24
C MET A 55 -1.16 -6.51 18.46
N ALA A 56 -1.65 -7.17 17.39
CA ALA A 56 -2.19 -8.52 17.45
C ALA A 56 -1.12 -9.61 17.50
N ASN A 57 0.11 -9.30 17.08
CA ASN A 57 1.27 -10.19 17.07
C ASN A 57 2.43 -9.56 17.87
N PRO A 58 2.38 -9.57 19.21
CA PRO A 58 3.34 -8.87 20.06
C PRO A 58 4.80 -9.31 19.85
N ASP A 59 5.02 -10.60 19.55
CA ASP A 59 6.32 -11.17 19.21
C ASP A 59 6.94 -10.49 17.98
N GLN A 60 6.16 -10.24 16.94
CA GLN A 60 6.58 -9.53 15.74
C GLN A 60 6.87 -8.05 16.03
N PHE A 61 6.06 -7.42 16.87
CA PHE A 61 6.28 -6.04 17.26
C PHE A 61 7.55 -5.90 18.13
N ASP A 62 7.78 -6.83 19.06
CA ASP A 62 9.00 -6.85 19.88
C ASP A 62 10.27 -7.06 19.03
N MET A 63 10.21 -7.93 18.02
CA MET A 63 11.30 -8.09 17.06
C MET A 63 11.58 -6.81 16.30
N LEU A 64 10.54 -6.13 15.78
CA LEU A 64 10.69 -4.89 15.04
C LEU A 64 11.28 -3.78 15.92
N LYS A 65 10.85 -3.66 17.18
CA LYS A 65 11.39 -2.69 18.17
C LYS A 65 12.86 -2.98 18.50
N ALA A 66 13.25 -4.26 18.54
CA ALA A 66 14.62 -4.65 18.87
C ALA A 66 15.61 -4.38 17.73
N ASP A 67 15.20 -4.52 16.49
CA ASP A 67 16.03 -4.28 15.31
C ASP A 67 15.26 -3.58 14.18
N PRO A 68 14.88 -2.30 14.35
CA PRO A 68 14.19 -1.57 13.30
C PRO A 68 15.02 -1.44 12.02
N ALA A 69 16.34 -1.26 12.16
CA ALA A 69 17.22 -1.07 11.00
C ALA A 69 17.33 -2.32 10.12
N GLY A 70 17.32 -3.51 10.72
CA GLY A 70 17.42 -4.77 9.99
C GLY A 70 16.09 -5.29 9.45
N LEU A 71 14.96 -4.93 10.08
CA LEU A 71 13.66 -5.53 9.80
C LEU A 71 12.66 -4.60 9.11
N MET A 72 12.87 -3.29 9.11
CA MET A 72 11.86 -2.34 8.63
C MET A 72 11.46 -2.57 7.17
N ASP A 73 12.38 -2.95 6.31
CA ASP A 73 12.10 -3.15 4.89
C ASP A 73 11.18 -4.34 4.64
N THR A 74 11.49 -5.48 5.28
CA THR A 74 10.68 -6.68 5.19
C THR A 74 9.34 -6.49 5.90
N ALA A 75 9.32 -5.79 7.04
CA ALA A 75 8.11 -5.47 7.77
C ALA A 75 7.15 -4.60 6.95
N VAL A 76 7.65 -3.58 6.25
CA VAL A 76 6.83 -2.72 5.37
C VAL A 76 6.22 -3.50 4.23
N ASP A 77 6.99 -4.36 3.55
CA ASP A 77 6.45 -5.19 2.47
C ASP A 77 5.42 -6.22 3.02
N GLU A 78 5.64 -6.79 4.19
CA GLU A 78 4.66 -7.68 4.83
C GLU A 78 3.39 -6.94 5.25
N ILE A 79 3.50 -5.74 5.78
CA ILE A 79 2.35 -4.89 6.09
C ILE A 79 1.53 -4.63 4.82
N VAL A 80 2.16 -4.29 3.71
CA VAL A 80 1.48 -4.06 2.42
C VAL A 80 0.84 -5.33 1.89
N ARG A 81 1.53 -6.47 1.96
CA ARG A 81 0.98 -7.77 1.58
C ARG A 81 -0.26 -8.11 2.40
N TYR A 82 -0.12 -8.06 3.72
CA TYR A 82 -1.14 -8.53 4.64
C TYR A 82 -2.36 -7.60 4.70
N SER A 83 -2.14 -6.30 4.70
CA SER A 83 -3.22 -5.30 4.66
C SER A 83 -3.95 -5.26 3.33
N THR A 84 -3.22 -5.39 2.23
CA THR A 84 -3.75 -5.23 0.87
C THR A 84 -4.76 -4.06 0.80
N PRO A 85 -4.31 -2.79 0.89
CA PRO A 85 -5.20 -1.62 1.05
C PRO A 85 -6.24 -1.47 -0.06
N VAL A 86 -5.93 -1.94 -1.28
CA VAL A 86 -6.86 -2.04 -2.40
C VAL A 86 -7.14 -3.49 -2.69
N HIS A 87 -8.39 -3.93 -2.50
CA HIS A 87 -8.76 -5.34 -2.64
C HIS A 87 -8.64 -5.88 -4.05
N HIS A 88 -9.01 -5.09 -5.05
CA HIS A 88 -9.06 -5.55 -6.45
C HIS A 88 -8.97 -4.41 -7.46
N PHE A 89 -8.59 -4.77 -8.67
CA PHE A 89 -8.77 -3.94 -9.86
C PHE A 89 -9.47 -4.73 -10.97
N ARG A 90 -10.17 -4.01 -11.85
CA ARG A 90 -10.84 -4.59 -13.02
C ARG A 90 -10.10 -4.20 -14.29
N ARG A 91 -10.06 -5.15 -15.23
CA ARG A 91 -9.67 -4.90 -16.63
C ARG A 91 -10.79 -5.35 -17.55
N THR A 92 -10.78 -4.85 -18.78
CA THR A 92 -11.63 -5.36 -19.86
C THR A 92 -10.72 -6.06 -20.85
N ALA A 93 -11.07 -7.29 -21.23
CA ALA A 93 -10.29 -8.04 -22.21
C ALA A 93 -10.38 -7.32 -23.57
N SER A 94 -9.24 -7.04 -24.18
CA SER A 94 -9.16 -6.42 -25.52
C SER A 94 -9.29 -7.41 -26.67
N ALA A 95 -9.04 -8.70 -26.37
CA ALA A 95 -9.13 -9.82 -27.33
C ALA A 95 -9.52 -11.09 -26.59
N ASP A 96 -9.97 -12.08 -27.35
CA ASP A 96 -10.19 -13.43 -26.84
C ASP A 96 -8.86 -14.00 -26.31
N THR A 97 -8.90 -14.61 -25.14
CA THR A 97 -7.74 -15.22 -24.52
C THR A 97 -8.15 -16.37 -23.61
N GLU A 98 -7.17 -17.05 -23.02
CA GLU A 98 -7.40 -18.12 -22.05
C GLU A 98 -6.47 -17.95 -20.86
N LEU A 99 -7.01 -18.16 -19.66
CA LEU A 99 -6.25 -18.17 -18.42
C LEU A 99 -6.54 -19.47 -17.65
N ARG A 100 -5.54 -20.32 -17.51
CA ARG A 100 -5.64 -21.62 -16.81
C ARG A 100 -6.83 -22.48 -17.29
N GLY A 101 -7.08 -22.56 -18.61
CA GLY A 101 -8.18 -23.30 -19.21
C GLY A 101 -9.52 -22.56 -19.23
N GLN A 102 -9.62 -21.39 -18.58
CA GLN A 102 -10.82 -20.57 -18.62
C GLN A 102 -10.76 -19.61 -19.81
N LYS A 103 -11.72 -19.74 -20.71
CA LYS A 103 -11.87 -18.81 -21.84
C LYS A 103 -12.37 -17.47 -21.37
N ILE A 104 -11.76 -16.40 -21.90
CA ILE A 104 -12.11 -15.01 -21.68
C ILE A 104 -12.33 -14.40 -23.07
N THR A 105 -13.52 -13.84 -23.30
CA THR A 105 -13.88 -13.25 -24.58
C THR A 105 -13.57 -11.75 -24.60
N ALA A 106 -13.27 -11.19 -25.74
CA ALA A 106 -13.12 -9.75 -25.92
C ALA A 106 -14.34 -9.00 -25.38
N GLY A 107 -14.11 -7.98 -24.54
CA GLY A 107 -15.15 -7.25 -23.83
C GLY A 107 -15.49 -7.78 -22.43
N ASP A 108 -15.05 -8.97 -22.06
CA ASP A 108 -15.26 -9.52 -20.72
C ASP A 108 -14.56 -8.67 -19.64
N LYS A 109 -15.21 -8.59 -18.49
CA LYS A 109 -14.69 -7.88 -17.31
C LYS A 109 -13.94 -8.86 -16.42
N VAL A 110 -12.63 -8.69 -16.33
CA VAL A 110 -11.74 -9.52 -15.50
C VAL A 110 -11.39 -8.75 -14.23
N VAL A 111 -11.71 -9.31 -13.07
CA VAL A 111 -11.39 -8.74 -11.77
C VAL A 111 -10.20 -9.48 -11.17
N MET A 112 -9.15 -8.75 -10.84
CA MET A 112 -7.94 -9.25 -10.19
C MET A 112 -8.06 -8.98 -8.69
N TRP A 113 -8.25 -10.01 -7.89
CA TRP A 113 -8.34 -9.90 -6.44
C TRP A 113 -6.95 -9.93 -5.81
N HIS A 114 -6.38 -8.76 -5.53
CA HIS A 114 -5.08 -8.62 -4.89
C HIS A 114 -5.04 -9.27 -3.51
N VAL A 115 -6.12 -9.13 -2.74
CA VAL A 115 -6.23 -9.74 -1.42
C VAL A 115 -6.14 -11.26 -1.46
N SER A 116 -6.68 -11.90 -2.51
CA SER A 116 -6.56 -13.35 -2.72
C SER A 116 -5.15 -13.73 -3.18
N ALA A 117 -4.60 -12.99 -4.15
CA ALA A 117 -3.26 -13.25 -4.67
C ALA A 117 -2.17 -13.08 -3.59
N ASN A 118 -2.31 -12.10 -2.69
CA ASN A 118 -1.39 -11.89 -1.57
C ASN A 118 -1.52 -12.96 -0.47
N ARG A 119 -2.48 -13.89 -0.61
CA ARG A 119 -2.70 -15.04 0.27
C ARG A 119 -2.71 -16.38 -0.48
N ASP A 120 -2.16 -16.39 -1.69
CA ASP A 120 -2.04 -17.60 -2.50
C ASP A 120 -0.98 -18.54 -1.89
N GLU A 121 -1.39 -19.70 -1.40
CA GLU A 121 -0.53 -20.72 -0.80
C GLU A 121 0.46 -21.35 -1.78
N THR A 122 0.27 -21.15 -3.09
CA THR A 122 1.25 -21.56 -4.10
C THR A 122 2.40 -20.57 -4.25
N GLN A 123 2.26 -19.37 -3.69
CA GLN A 123 3.24 -18.28 -3.75
C GLN A 123 3.82 -17.92 -2.37
N PHE A 124 3.07 -18.14 -1.32
CA PHE A 124 3.46 -17.78 0.05
C PHE A 124 3.32 -18.97 0.99
N GLU A 125 4.37 -19.32 1.66
CA GLU A 125 4.31 -20.26 2.80
C GLU A 125 3.54 -19.57 3.95
N ASP A 126 2.62 -20.31 4.58
CA ASP A 126 1.75 -19.78 5.65
C ASP A 126 1.15 -18.39 5.30
N PRO A 127 0.38 -18.25 4.21
CA PRO A 127 -0.04 -16.95 3.68
C PRO A 127 -0.91 -16.14 4.63
N HIS A 128 -1.54 -16.80 5.61
CA HIS A 128 -2.38 -16.19 6.64
C HIS A 128 -1.61 -15.80 7.90
N ARG A 129 -0.33 -16.14 7.99
CA ARG A 129 0.55 -15.69 9.07
C ARG A 129 1.12 -14.32 8.71
N PHE A 130 1.02 -13.37 9.64
CA PHE A 130 1.75 -12.12 9.59
C PHE A 130 3.20 -12.36 10.04
N ASP A 131 4.16 -12.11 9.18
CA ASP A 131 5.57 -12.40 9.41
C ASP A 131 6.45 -11.29 8.85
N ILE A 132 6.92 -10.40 9.71
CA ILE A 132 7.75 -9.25 9.32
C ILE A 132 9.14 -9.63 8.77
N THR A 133 9.52 -10.90 8.88
CA THR A 133 10.79 -11.42 8.34
C THR A 133 10.64 -12.07 6.98
N ARG A 134 9.42 -12.12 6.43
CA ARG A 134 9.12 -12.80 5.17
C ARG A 134 10.03 -12.32 4.03
N SER A 135 10.82 -13.24 3.51
CA SER A 135 11.71 -13.00 2.36
C SER A 135 11.92 -14.30 1.58
N PRO A 136 11.69 -14.33 0.25
CA PRO A 136 11.16 -13.23 -0.55
C PRO A 136 9.68 -12.93 -0.27
N ASN A 137 9.24 -11.69 -0.54
CA ASN A 137 7.85 -11.26 -0.40
C ASN A 137 7.34 -10.68 -1.73
N HIS A 138 6.93 -11.56 -2.64
CA HIS A 138 6.49 -11.20 -3.99
C HIS A 138 5.01 -10.76 -4.02
N HIS A 139 4.62 -9.91 -3.09
CA HIS A 139 3.25 -9.43 -3.03
C HIS A 139 2.90 -8.52 -4.22
N ILE A 140 1.62 -8.46 -4.56
CA ILE A 140 1.08 -7.58 -5.60
C ILE A 140 0.27 -6.41 -5.02
N GLY A 141 0.54 -6.00 -3.78
CA GLY A 141 -0.12 -4.85 -3.15
C GLY A 141 0.08 -3.53 -3.90
N PHE A 142 1.19 -3.42 -4.66
CA PHE A 142 1.46 -2.32 -5.58
C PHE A 142 1.16 -2.63 -7.05
N GLY A 143 0.53 -3.76 -7.33
CA GLY A 143 0.31 -4.29 -8.67
C GLY A 143 1.35 -5.34 -9.08
N GLY A 144 1.08 -6.05 -10.17
CA GLY A 144 1.92 -7.13 -10.70
C GLY A 144 2.95 -6.69 -11.73
N GLY A 145 3.22 -5.39 -11.86
CA GLY A 145 4.12 -4.82 -12.87
C GLY A 145 3.39 -4.17 -14.05
N GLY A 146 4.16 -3.73 -15.06
CA GLY A 146 3.65 -3.04 -16.25
C GLY A 146 3.28 -1.58 -16.01
N ALA A 147 2.60 -0.97 -16.98
CA ALA A 147 2.26 0.47 -17.00
C ALA A 147 1.36 0.92 -15.83
N HIS A 148 0.66 -0.02 -15.19
CA HIS A 148 -0.20 0.26 -14.03
C HIS A 148 0.45 -0.09 -12.69
N PHE A 149 1.75 -0.38 -12.65
CA PHE A 149 2.45 -0.49 -11.38
C PHE A 149 2.28 0.80 -10.57
N CYS A 150 2.12 0.69 -9.27
CA CYS A 150 1.84 1.85 -8.42
C CYS A 150 2.94 2.93 -8.56
N LEU A 151 2.55 4.09 -9.05
CA LEU A 151 3.46 5.24 -9.21
C LEU A 151 4.07 5.67 -7.86
N GLY A 152 3.27 5.61 -6.78
CA GLY A 152 3.66 6.00 -5.43
C GLY A 152 4.32 4.89 -4.60
N ALA A 153 4.68 3.74 -5.17
CA ALA A 153 5.18 2.59 -4.39
C ALA A 153 6.39 2.93 -3.51
N ASN A 154 7.33 3.71 -4.04
CA ASN A 154 8.53 4.13 -3.30
C ASN A 154 8.18 5.14 -2.19
N LEU A 155 7.28 6.08 -2.48
CA LEU A 155 6.80 7.05 -1.49
C LEU A 155 6.05 6.36 -0.37
N ALA A 156 5.13 5.46 -0.69
CA ALA A 156 4.37 4.70 0.30
C ALA A 156 5.27 3.86 1.22
N ARG A 157 6.29 3.19 0.66
CA ARG A 157 7.28 2.47 1.46
C ARG A 157 8.06 3.40 2.40
N MET A 158 8.47 4.55 1.90
CA MET A 158 9.17 5.56 2.71
C MET A 158 8.28 6.08 3.84
N GLU A 159 7.02 6.41 3.56
CA GLU A 159 6.07 6.87 4.58
C GLU A 159 5.82 5.80 5.65
N LEU A 160 5.62 4.54 5.24
CA LEU A 160 5.46 3.42 6.17
C LEU A 160 6.70 3.24 7.05
N ARG A 161 7.89 3.26 6.46
CA ARG A 161 9.16 3.14 7.21
C ARG A 161 9.29 4.22 8.27
N LEU A 162 9.13 5.47 7.87
CA LEU A 162 9.23 6.61 8.78
C LEU A 162 8.18 6.53 9.89
N MET A 163 6.96 6.17 9.55
CA MET A 163 5.88 6.07 10.53
C MET A 163 6.15 4.96 11.55
N PHE A 164 6.52 3.75 11.10
CA PHE A 164 6.76 2.65 12.04
C PHE A 164 8.06 2.82 12.83
N ASP A 165 9.08 3.45 12.27
CA ASP A 165 10.27 3.84 13.02
C ASP A 165 9.91 4.81 14.17
N GLU A 166 9.11 5.84 13.86
CA GLU A 166 8.65 6.79 14.88
C GLU A 166 7.71 6.15 15.92
N ILE A 167 6.87 5.21 15.52
CA ILE A 167 6.01 4.45 16.44
C ILE A 167 6.87 3.61 17.40
N CYS A 168 7.82 2.84 16.88
CA CYS A 168 8.74 2.04 17.69
C CYS A 168 9.51 2.89 18.69
N ARG A 169 9.88 4.11 18.32
CA ARG A 169 10.68 5.01 19.14
C ARG A 169 9.86 5.81 20.13
N ARG A 170 8.66 6.29 19.76
CA ARG A 170 7.87 7.25 20.57
C ARG A 170 6.76 6.62 21.38
N ILE A 171 6.13 5.56 20.88
CA ILE A 171 5.00 4.90 21.50
C ILE A 171 5.13 3.36 21.45
N PRO A 172 6.29 2.81 21.89
CA PRO A 172 6.59 1.38 21.78
C PRO A 172 5.59 0.49 22.53
N ASP A 173 4.88 1.03 23.50
CA ASP A 173 3.94 0.35 24.39
C ASP A 173 2.48 0.60 24.00
N VAL A 174 2.23 0.99 22.74
CA VAL A 174 0.87 1.21 22.23
C VAL A 174 0.06 -0.08 22.28
N GLN A 175 -1.18 0.03 22.76
CA GLN A 175 -2.09 -1.10 22.97
C GLN A 175 -3.48 -0.79 22.40
N PRO A 176 -4.26 -1.81 21.97
CA PRO A 176 -5.66 -1.60 21.62
C PRO A 176 -6.45 -1.06 22.83
N ALA A 177 -7.33 -0.07 22.59
CA ALA A 177 -8.15 0.54 23.64
C ALA A 177 -9.66 0.48 23.33
N GLY A 178 -10.06 -0.31 22.36
CA GLY A 178 -11.48 -0.48 21.99
C GLY A 178 -11.65 -1.27 20.70
N GLU A 179 -12.91 -1.37 20.27
CA GLU A 179 -13.27 -2.11 19.05
C GLU A 179 -12.82 -1.36 17.79
N VAL A 180 -12.25 -2.09 16.84
CA VAL A 180 -11.86 -1.58 15.54
C VAL A 180 -13.08 -1.49 14.62
N GLN A 181 -13.40 -0.30 14.15
CA GLN A 181 -14.49 -0.08 13.21
C GLN A 181 -13.97 -0.04 11.78
N ARG A 182 -14.39 -1.01 10.96
CA ARG A 182 -13.96 -1.12 9.57
C ARG A 182 -14.87 -0.34 8.61
N LEU A 183 -14.28 0.11 7.51
CA LEU A 183 -15.05 0.68 6.41
C LEU A 183 -15.83 -0.43 5.69
N ARG A 184 -17.11 -0.21 5.46
CA ARG A 184 -17.90 -1.11 4.60
C ARG A 184 -17.62 -0.79 3.13
N SER A 185 -16.62 -1.46 2.58
CA SER A 185 -16.20 -1.30 1.18
C SER A 185 -15.72 -2.63 0.64
N ASN A 186 -16.00 -2.90 -0.63
CA ASN A 186 -15.44 -4.02 -1.36
C ASN A 186 -14.15 -3.64 -2.14
N PHE A 187 -13.80 -2.36 -2.16
CA PHE A 187 -12.65 -1.83 -2.91
C PHE A 187 -11.48 -1.45 -2.01
N ILE A 188 -11.74 -0.64 -0.98
CA ILE A 188 -10.71 -0.20 -0.02
C ILE A 188 -10.83 -1.01 1.28
N ASN A 189 -9.72 -1.60 1.72
CA ASN A 189 -9.59 -2.22 3.03
C ASN A 189 -9.36 -1.15 4.10
N GLY A 190 -10.44 -0.47 4.47
CA GLY A 190 -10.36 0.72 5.32
C GLY A 190 -10.63 0.45 6.81
N ILE A 191 -9.93 1.18 7.67
CA ILE A 191 -10.22 1.30 9.10
C ILE A 191 -10.75 2.72 9.35
N LYS A 192 -11.95 2.83 9.91
CA LYS A 192 -12.60 4.11 10.25
C LYS A 192 -12.13 4.63 11.61
N HIS A 193 -12.13 3.75 12.60
CA HIS A 193 -11.70 4.05 13.97
C HIS A 193 -10.94 2.85 14.54
N MET A 194 -9.82 3.13 15.15
CA MET A 194 -8.99 2.15 15.88
C MET A 194 -8.50 2.84 17.16
N PRO A 195 -9.29 2.73 18.27
CA PRO A 195 -8.89 3.30 19.54
C PRO A 195 -7.62 2.61 20.06
N VAL A 196 -6.64 3.42 20.44
CA VAL A 196 -5.39 2.95 21.04
C VAL A 196 -5.09 3.73 22.31
N SER A 197 -4.34 3.12 23.21
CA SER A 197 -3.79 3.76 24.40
C SER A 197 -2.27 3.57 24.43
N PHE A 198 -1.56 4.54 24.92
CA PHE A 198 -0.12 4.46 25.15
C PHE A 198 0.25 5.36 26.33
N PRO A 199 1.30 5.00 27.11
CA PRO A 199 1.80 5.87 28.17
C PRO A 199 2.30 7.18 27.58
N THR A 200 1.98 8.30 28.22
CA THR A 200 2.61 9.59 27.89
C THR A 200 4.04 9.56 28.40
N GLY A 201 4.98 9.20 27.54
CA GLY A 201 6.41 9.20 27.86
C GLY A 201 7.02 10.59 27.85
N SER A 202 8.27 10.69 28.29
CA SER A 202 9.07 11.91 28.12
C SER A 202 9.21 12.25 26.64
N PRO A 203 9.26 13.55 26.26
CA PRO A 203 9.46 13.94 24.87
C PRO A 203 10.72 13.28 24.29
N VAL A 204 10.57 12.55 23.21
CA VAL A 204 11.71 12.01 22.46
C VAL A 204 12.31 13.13 21.63
N GLY A 205 13.63 13.30 21.67
CA GLY A 205 14.32 14.33 20.89
C GLY A 205 14.10 14.19 19.38
N PRO A 206 14.45 15.21 18.57
CA PRO A 206 14.35 15.16 17.13
C PRO A 206 15.16 13.99 16.55
N LEU A 207 14.77 13.53 15.36
CA LEU A 207 15.53 12.56 14.59
C LEU A 207 16.98 13.05 14.47
N GLN A 208 17.94 12.19 14.80
CA GLN A 208 19.32 12.44 14.40
C GLN A 208 19.40 12.20 12.89
N SER A 209 19.69 13.28 12.16
CA SER A 209 19.87 13.29 10.71
C SER A 209 21.09 12.49 10.27
#